data_74626795e187cdabfa45f9e57f558193
#
_entry.id   74626795e187cdabfa45f9e57f558193
#
_cell.length_a   1.000
_cell.length_b   1.000
_cell.length_c   1.000
_cell.angle_alpha   90.00
_cell.angle_beta   90.00
_cell.angle_gamma   90.00
#
_symmetry.space_group_name_H-M   'P 1'
#
loop_
_entity.id
_entity.type
_entity.pdbx_description
1 polymer ?
#
loop_
_entity_poly.entity_id
_entity_poly.type
_entity_poly.pdbx_seq_one_letter_code
_entity_poly.pdbx_strand_id
1 'polypeptide(L)' 'MNLSDEQRKFYENTLKVTKAEIDQFEGEIQAELAKVKERLADLQNAQKAARQMYGAACLRLGIPNDLEEAEEP' A
#
# COMPACT_ATOMS: atom_id res chain seq x y z
N MET A 1 -11.84 30.42 -30.04
CA MET A 1 -12.44 31.18 -28.95
C MET A 1 -11.40 32.13 -28.37
N ASN A 2 -11.70 33.40 -28.31
CA ASN A 2 -10.74 34.40 -27.81
C ASN A 2 -10.97 34.68 -26.34
N LEU A 3 -9.94 34.42 -25.55
CA LEU A 3 -9.95 34.76 -24.13
C LEU A 3 -9.38 36.17 -23.95
N SER A 4 -9.90 36.93 -22.98
CA SER A 4 -9.28 38.18 -22.58
C SER A 4 -7.92 37.87 -21.92
N ASP A 5 -7.07 38.86 -21.82
CA ASP A 5 -5.76 38.71 -21.17
C ASP A 5 -5.91 38.27 -19.72
N GLU A 6 -6.92 38.81 -19.02
CA GLU A 6 -7.19 38.46 -17.63
C GLU A 6 -7.63 36.98 -17.51
N GLN A 7 -8.51 36.56 -18.41
CA GLN A 7 -8.96 35.16 -18.44
C GLN A 7 -7.80 34.22 -18.75
N ARG A 8 -6.94 34.57 -19.70
CA ARG A 8 -5.76 33.82 -20.05
C ARG A 8 -4.83 33.65 -18.86
N LYS A 9 -4.55 34.74 -18.17
CA LYS A 9 -3.69 34.71 -16.98
C LYS A 9 -4.28 33.84 -15.88
N PHE A 10 -5.59 33.90 -15.68
CA PHE A 10 -6.29 33.10 -14.72
C PHE A 10 -6.09 31.60 -15.02
N TYR A 11 -6.32 31.21 -16.26
CA TYR A 11 -6.18 29.80 -16.66
C TYR A 11 -4.73 29.33 -16.66
N GLU A 12 -3.80 30.20 -17.06
CA GLU A 12 -2.37 29.87 -16.99
C GLU A 12 -1.92 29.66 -15.55
N ASN A 13 -2.39 30.49 -14.64
CA ASN A 13 -2.10 30.35 -13.21
C ASN A 13 -2.75 29.08 -12.66
N THR A 14 -3.98 28.80 -13.07
CA THR A 14 -4.69 27.58 -12.68
C THR A 14 -3.91 26.33 -13.09
N LEU A 15 -3.36 26.31 -14.31
CA LEU A 15 -2.52 25.20 -14.77
C LEU A 15 -1.32 24.98 -13.86
N LYS A 16 -0.63 26.04 -13.48
CA LYS A 16 0.55 25.96 -12.62
C LYS A 16 0.19 25.44 -11.24
N VAL A 17 -0.84 26.00 -10.65
CA VAL A 17 -1.27 25.64 -9.28
C VAL A 17 -1.77 24.21 -9.24
N THR A 18 -2.64 23.84 -10.17
CA THR A 18 -3.22 22.50 -10.19
C THR A 18 -2.18 21.44 -10.52
N LYS A 19 -1.24 21.74 -11.39
CA LYS A 19 -0.14 20.82 -11.69
C LYS A 19 0.70 20.57 -10.44
N ALA A 20 1.02 21.61 -9.69
CA ALA A 20 1.77 21.47 -8.45
C ALA A 20 1.00 20.62 -7.43
N GLU A 21 -0.31 20.82 -7.33
CA GLU A 21 -1.16 20.03 -6.45
C GLU A 21 -1.20 18.56 -6.87
N ILE A 22 -1.35 18.30 -8.16
CA ILE A 22 -1.35 16.93 -8.70
C ILE A 22 -0.03 16.24 -8.36
N ASP A 23 1.09 16.90 -8.59
CA ASP A 23 2.41 16.35 -8.30
C ASP A 23 2.56 16.06 -6.80
N GLN A 24 2.06 16.96 -5.95
CA GLN A 24 2.09 16.78 -4.50
C GLN A 24 1.26 15.57 -4.08
N PHE A 25 0.06 15.43 -4.61
CA PHE A 25 -0.80 14.30 -4.30
C PHE A 25 -0.20 12.98 -4.78
N GLU A 26 0.41 12.98 -5.96
CA GLU A 26 1.10 11.78 -6.46
C GLU A 26 2.21 11.36 -5.50
N GLY A 27 2.97 12.33 -5.00
CA GLY A 27 4.01 12.06 -4.00
C GLY A 27 3.45 11.49 -2.70
N GLU A 28 2.35 12.06 -2.22
CA GLU A 28 1.69 11.59 -1.00
C GLU A 28 1.14 10.17 -1.17
N ILE A 29 0.54 9.88 -2.33
CA ILE A 29 0.04 8.55 -2.65
C ILE A 29 1.18 7.54 -2.64
N GLN A 30 2.31 7.86 -3.27
CA GLN A 30 3.46 6.96 -3.29
C GLN A 30 4.03 6.72 -1.90
N ALA A 31 4.07 7.77 -1.07
CA ALA A 31 4.56 7.65 0.30
C ALA A 31 3.65 6.74 1.14
N GLU A 32 2.33 6.88 0.99
CA GLU A 32 1.37 6.02 1.70
C GLU A 32 1.46 4.57 1.23
N LEU A 33 1.59 4.36 -0.08
CA LEU A 33 1.75 3.01 -0.63
C LEU A 33 3.02 2.34 -0.09
N ALA A 34 4.11 3.09 0.03
CA ALA A 34 5.35 2.56 0.58
C ALA A 34 5.17 2.12 2.04
N LYS A 35 4.46 2.91 2.84
CA LYS A 35 4.16 2.57 4.24
C LYS A 35 3.30 1.31 4.33
N VAL A 36 2.28 1.21 3.47
CA VAL A 36 1.40 0.03 3.44
C VAL A 36 2.19 -1.22 3.07
N LYS A 37 3.06 -1.14 2.07
CA LYS A 37 3.91 -2.28 1.67
C LYS A 37 4.79 -2.75 2.80
N GLU A 38 5.41 -1.82 3.52
CA GLU A 38 6.26 -2.14 4.66
C GLU A 38 5.46 -2.81 5.77
N ARG A 39 4.29 -2.25 6.11
CA ARG A 39 3.42 -2.82 7.13
C ARG A 39 2.94 -4.21 6.75
N LEU A 40 2.57 -4.42 5.48
CA LEU A 40 2.16 -5.73 4.99
C LEU A 40 3.30 -6.75 5.11
N ALA A 41 4.51 -6.36 4.76
CA ALA A 41 5.67 -7.23 4.90
C ALA A 41 5.89 -7.64 6.35
N ASP A 42 5.79 -6.70 7.27
CA ASP A 42 5.93 -6.97 8.70
C ASP A 42 4.86 -7.94 9.20
N LEU A 43 3.61 -7.72 8.79
CA LEU A 43 2.49 -8.60 9.17
C LEU A 43 2.63 -9.99 8.58
N GLN A 44 3.07 -10.09 7.33
CA GLN A 44 3.31 -11.38 6.68
C GLN A 44 4.42 -12.14 7.37
N ASN A 45 5.49 -11.46 7.77
CA ASN A 45 6.59 -12.08 8.50
C ASN A 45 6.14 -12.55 9.89
N ALA A 46 5.33 -11.76 10.57
CA ALA A 46 4.77 -12.15 11.88
C ALA A 46 3.85 -13.35 11.74
N GLN A 47 3.03 -13.38 10.70
CA GLN A 47 2.13 -14.50 10.41
C GLN A 47 2.93 -15.78 10.14
N LYS A 48 3.98 -15.65 9.35
CA LYS A 48 4.86 -16.80 9.03
C LYS A 48 5.48 -17.39 10.30
N ALA A 49 5.98 -16.51 11.18
CA ALA A 49 6.55 -16.95 12.45
C ALA A 49 5.51 -17.67 13.33
N ALA A 50 4.30 -17.12 13.40
CA ALA A 50 3.20 -17.72 14.15
C ALA A 50 2.82 -19.08 13.57
N ARG A 51 2.79 -19.22 12.25
CA ARG A 51 2.51 -20.51 11.60
C ARG A 51 3.58 -21.56 11.90
N GLN A 52 4.83 -21.15 11.96
CA GLN A 52 5.93 -22.04 12.32
C GLN A 52 5.78 -22.53 13.76
N MET A 53 5.40 -21.66 14.67
CA MET A 53 5.16 -22.04 16.07
C MET A 53 3.97 -22.97 16.19
N TYR A 54 2.91 -22.69 15.46
CA TYR A 54 1.73 -23.55 15.42
C TYR A 54 2.09 -24.96 14.92
N GLY A 55 2.84 -25.02 13.82
CA GLY A 55 3.29 -26.31 13.28
C GLY A 55 4.16 -27.10 14.26
N ALA A 56 5.08 -26.41 14.95
CA ALA A 56 5.93 -27.04 15.96
C ALA A 56 5.08 -27.58 17.11
N ALA A 57 4.07 -26.85 17.56
CA ALA A 57 3.16 -27.30 18.61
C ALA A 57 2.37 -28.52 18.17
N CYS A 58 1.90 -28.56 16.93
CA CYS A 58 1.21 -29.73 16.37
C CYS A 58 2.09 -30.97 16.41
N LEU A 59 3.36 -30.83 16.03
CA LEU A 59 4.32 -31.95 16.10
C LEU A 59 4.51 -32.44 17.52
N ARG A 60 4.62 -31.54 18.50
CA ARG A 60 4.77 -31.92 19.90
C ARG A 60 3.55 -32.64 20.44
N LEU A 61 2.36 -32.24 20.01
CA LEU A 61 1.11 -32.84 20.43
C LEU A 61 0.74 -34.10 19.63
N GLY A 62 1.43 -34.36 18.52
CA GLY A 62 1.12 -35.49 17.65
C GLY A 62 -0.19 -35.34 16.91
N ILE A 63 -0.58 -34.11 16.58
CA ILE A 63 -1.81 -33.80 15.85
C ILE A 63 -1.49 -33.25 14.46
N PRO A 64 -2.41 -33.40 13.49
CA PRO A 64 -2.20 -32.84 12.16
C PRO A 64 -2.18 -31.32 12.21
N ASN A 65 -1.45 -30.70 11.28
CA ASN A 65 -1.43 -29.26 11.09
C ASN A 65 -2.47 -28.87 10.05
N ASP A 66 -3.65 -28.48 10.50
CA ASP A 66 -4.78 -28.11 9.64
C ASP A 66 -4.53 -26.81 8.87
N LEU A 67 -3.67 -25.94 9.38
CA LEU A 67 -3.31 -24.69 8.68
C LEU A 67 -2.45 -24.96 7.45
N GLU A 68 -1.60 -25.97 7.52
CA GLU A 68 -0.76 -26.35 6.38
C GLU A 68 -1.61 -26.88 5.22
N GLU A 69 -2.65 -27.65 5.53
CA GLU A 69 -3.60 -28.13 4.52
C GLU A 69 -4.37 -26.97 3.88
N ALA A 70 -4.71 -25.95 4.67
CA ALA A 70 -5.45 -24.79 4.19
C ALA A 70 -4.62 -23.87 3.28
N GLU A 71 -3.30 -23.98 3.34
CA GLU A 71 -2.40 -23.15 2.51
C GLU A 71 -2.12 -23.74 1.13
N GLU A 72 -2.42 -24.99 0.92
CA GLU A 72 -2.17 -25.60 -0.38
C GLU A 72 -3.11 -25.03 -1.44
N PRO A 73 -2.56 -24.60 -2.60
CA PRO A 73 -3.37 -24.04 -3.69
C PRO A 73 -4.24 -25.11 -4.36
#